data_f675673df4ac44ab0a63b4202588184b
#
_entry.id   f675673df4ac44ab0a63b4202588184b
#
_cell.length_a   1.000
_cell.length_b   1.000
_cell.length_c   1.000
_cell.angle_alpha   90.00
_cell.angle_beta   90.00
_cell.angle_gamma   90.00
#
_symmetry.space_group_name_H-M   'P 1'
#
loop_
_entity.id
_entity.type
_entity.pdbx_description
1 polymer ?
#
loop_
_entity_poly.entity_id
_entity_poly.type
_entity_poly.pdbx_seq_one_letter_code
_entity_poly.pdbx_strand_id
1 'polypeptide(L)'
;MFTKEMKKNYTLLCPQMSPIHFEVVGAALNASGFNTVVMPAEDPNSIDFGLKYVNNDACYPALIVVGQVLKALKSGKYDLDKTAVLITQTGGGCRATNYIGFIRKALKNAGMEQIPVVSVSAQGLEKNPGFKYNPAMLNRMVQALVYGDLFMRVLYRTRPYEKVPGSANALYEKWNEKAKKDIYKAKLSTYKENIRNIVKEFDELELTDVVKPRVGVVGEILVKYHPLANNDIVGLLEREGAEAVVPDLLGFGHYSAYNAVQKEKYLGGAHKATTFSNIAIKALEYYQKPMIEALEKSKRFDTPASIEKLGEYAEPIVSLCNQTGEGWFLTGEMMELIHSGVNNIVCTQPFGCLPNHVVGKGVIKEIRRRYPLANIVAVDYDPGASEVNQLNRIRLMLSSAVKNLDKTNEAVNK
;
A
#
# COMPACT_ATOMS: atom_id res chain seq x y z
N MET A 1 20.36 -17.16 -9.82
CA MET A 1 20.23 -17.36 -8.37
C MET A 1 21.08 -16.28 -7.68
N PHE A 2 20.58 -15.62 -6.63
CA PHE A 2 21.32 -14.59 -5.91
C PHE A 2 22.12 -15.21 -4.77
N THR A 3 23.47 -15.09 -4.83
CA THR A 3 24.42 -15.76 -3.93
C THR A 3 24.82 -14.88 -2.74
N LYS A 4 25.48 -15.45 -1.73
CA LYS A 4 26.04 -14.70 -0.59
C LYS A 4 27.12 -13.70 -1.02
N GLU A 5 27.84 -13.98 -2.09
CA GLU A 5 28.87 -13.10 -2.64
C GLU A 5 28.23 -11.91 -3.36
N MET A 6 27.19 -12.15 -4.16
CA MET A 6 26.41 -11.12 -4.81
C MET A 6 25.84 -10.10 -3.80
N LYS A 7 25.41 -10.57 -2.61
CA LYS A 7 24.92 -9.67 -1.56
C LYS A 7 25.90 -8.53 -1.23
N LYS A 8 27.20 -8.78 -1.32
CA LYS A 8 28.23 -7.80 -0.93
C LYS A 8 28.48 -6.76 -2.02
N ASN A 9 28.34 -7.17 -3.30
CA ASN A 9 28.87 -6.41 -4.44
C ASN A 9 27.79 -5.99 -5.44
N TYR A 10 26.55 -6.44 -5.30
CA TYR A 10 25.45 -6.17 -6.24
C TYR A 10 24.56 -5.05 -5.75
N THR A 11 24.12 -4.22 -6.68
CA THR A 11 22.99 -3.31 -6.48
C THR A 11 21.69 -4.05 -6.63
N LEU A 12 20.80 -3.93 -5.66
CA LEU A 12 19.49 -4.59 -5.64
C LEU A 12 18.41 -3.57 -6.02
N LEU A 13 17.94 -3.63 -7.25
CA LEU A 13 16.88 -2.75 -7.75
C LEU A 13 15.54 -3.23 -7.23
N CYS A 14 14.82 -2.37 -6.53
CA CYS A 14 13.50 -2.64 -5.96
C CYS A 14 12.45 -1.77 -6.66
N PRO A 15 11.48 -2.34 -7.37
CA PRO A 15 10.36 -1.58 -7.93
C PRO A 15 9.62 -0.81 -6.83
N GLN A 16 9.19 0.39 -7.15
CA GLN A 16 8.39 1.20 -6.25
C GLN A 16 6.98 0.63 -6.12
N MET A 17 6.39 0.74 -4.92
CA MET A 17 4.99 0.42 -4.68
C MET A 17 4.28 1.57 -3.96
N SER A 18 4.91 2.11 -2.90
CA SER A 18 4.36 3.20 -2.09
C SER A 18 5.52 4.10 -1.66
N PRO A 19 5.67 5.30 -2.22
CA PRO A 19 6.81 6.18 -1.92
C PRO A 19 7.00 6.42 -0.42
N ILE A 20 5.91 6.73 0.27
CA ILE A 20 5.94 7.07 1.70
C ILE A 20 6.44 5.92 2.59
N HIS A 21 6.25 4.66 2.16
CA HIS A 21 6.74 3.48 2.88
C HIS A 21 8.12 3.05 2.39
N PHE A 22 8.33 3.06 1.08
CA PHE A 22 9.49 2.43 0.45
C PHE A 22 10.79 3.19 0.66
N GLU A 23 10.75 4.46 1.03
CA GLU A 23 11.94 5.19 1.48
C GLU A 23 12.53 4.59 2.76
N VAL A 24 11.69 4.34 3.76
CA VAL A 24 12.15 3.74 5.03
C VAL A 24 12.43 2.24 4.85
N VAL A 25 11.65 1.53 4.01
CA VAL A 25 11.88 0.13 3.64
C VAL A 25 13.23 -0.04 2.95
N GLY A 26 13.57 0.84 2.01
CA GLY A 26 14.90 0.86 1.35
C GLY A 26 16.03 1.04 2.35
N ALA A 27 15.88 1.98 3.29
CA ALA A 27 16.84 2.18 4.37
C ALA A 27 16.95 0.94 5.29
N ALA A 28 15.84 0.25 5.57
CA ALA A 28 15.83 -0.99 6.37
C ALA A 28 16.56 -2.15 5.67
N LEU A 29 16.42 -2.27 4.36
CA LEU A 29 17.15 -3.24 3.55
C LEU A 29 18.65 -2.91 3.54
N ASN A 30 19.02 -1.64 3.35
CA ASN A 30 20.41 -1.19 3.37
C ASN A 30 21.05 -1.42 4.74
N ALA A 31 20.34 -1.13 5.82
CA ALA A 31 20.77 -1.44 7.19
C ALA A 31 20.91 -2.96 7.47
N SER A 32 20.30 -3.79 6.63
CA SER A 32 20.40 -5.26 6.70
C SER A 32 21.52 -5.83 5.81
N GLY A 33 22.37 -4.95 5.27
CA GLY A 33 23.58 -5.29 4.52
C GLY A 33 23.32 -5.54 3.02
N PHE A 34 22.25 -4.98 2.46
CA PHE A 34 22.06 -4.91 1.01
C PHE A 34 22.45 -3.51 0.48
N ASN A 35 22.74 -3.40 -0.79
CA ASN A 35 22.82 -2.13 -1.50
C ASN A 35 21.56 -1.98 -2.35
N THR A 36 20.48 -1.51 -1.74
CA THR A 36 19.15 -1.44 -2.36
C THR A 36 18.90 -0.04 -2.90
N VAL A 37 18.42 0.02 -4.13
CA VAL A 37 17.91 1.24 -4.77
C VAL A 37 16.43 1.03 -5.04
N VAL A 38 15.58 1.78 -4.36
CA VAL A 38 14.14 1.85 -4.66
C VAL A 38 13.95 2.76 -5.87
N MET A 39 13.20 2.29 -6.86
CA MET A 39 13.00 3.03 -8.10
C MET A 39 12.06 4.23 -7.90
N PRO A 40 12.19 5.30 -8.73
CA PRO A 40 11.28 6.45 -8.64
C PRO A 40 9.83 6.06 -8.95
N ALA A 41 8.88 6.76 -8.32
CA ALA A 41 7.45 6.55 -8.51
C ALA A 41 6.88 7.31 -9.73
N GLU A 42 7.54 8.36 -10.17
CA GLU A 42 6.99 9.35 -11.11
C GLU A 42 7.65 9.26 -12.49
N ASP A 43 7.57 8.09 -13.12
CA ASP A 43 8.17 7.89 -14.44
C ASP A 43 7.19 7.28 -15.45
N PRO A 44 6.44 8.12 -16.20
CA PRO A 44 5.43 7.67 -17.17
C PRO A 44 5.99 6.70 -18.23
N ASN A 45 7.25 6.89 -18.65
CA ASN A 45 7.86 6.02 -19.66
C ASN A 45 8.03 4.56 -19.17
N SER A 46 7.89 4.30 -17.86
CA SER A 46 7.90 2.92 -17.36
C SER A 46 6.75 2.09 -17.93
N ILE A 47 5.60 2.69 -18.20
CA ILE A 47 4.44 2.00 -18.79
C ILE A 47 4.78 1.53 -20.21
N ASP A 48 5.39 2.37 -21.03
CA ASP A 48 5.78 2.04 -22.41
C ASP A 48 6.81 0.91 -22.46
N PHE A 49 7.76 0.92 -21.52
CA PHE A 49 8.70 -0.21 -21.36
C PHE A 49 7.97 -1.49 -20.96
N GLY A 50 6.97 -1.40 -20.08
CA GLY A 50 6.15 -2.54 -19.70
C GLY A 50 5.40 -3.12 -20.89
N LEU A 51 4.71 -2.28 -21.66
CA LEU A 51 3.97 -2.67 -22.87
C LEU A 51 4.83 -3.36 -23.94
N LYS A 52 6.10 -2.97 -24.04
CA LYS A 52 7.03 -3.56 -24.99
C LYS A 52 7.42 -5.02 -24.67
N TYR A 53 7.45 -5.38 -23.36
CA TYR A 53 8.02 -6.64 -22.91
C TYR A 53 7.04 -7.57 -22.19
N VAL A 54 5.88 -7.09 -21.82
CA VAL A 54 4.82 -7.84 -21.16
C VAL A 54 3.58 -7.86 -22.04
N ASN A 55 2.88 -8.99 -22.11
CA ASN A 55 1.63 -9.09 -22.83
C ASN A 55 0.61 -8.10 -22.21
N ASN A 56 -0.12 -7.40 -23.07
CA ASN A 56 -1.17 -6.44 -22.70
C ASN A 56 -2.29 -7.06 -21.85
N ASP A 57 -2.53 -8.37 -21.97
CA ASP A 57 -3.49 -9.11 -21.15
C ASP A 57 -3.01 -9.38 -19.71
N ALA A 58 -1.74 -9.05 -19.38
CA ALA A 58 -1.28 -9.00 -18.01
C ALA A 58 -1.93 -7.83 -17.27
N CYS A 59 -2.02 -7.91 -15.94
CA CYS A 59 -2.59 -6.81 -15.17
C CYS A 59 -1.68 -5.56 -15.21
N TYR A 60 -2.30 -4.39 -15.11
CA TYR A 60 -1.60 -3.10 -15.16
C TYR A 60 -0.41 -2.97 -14.19
N PRO A 61 -0.50 -3.42 -12.91
CA PRO A 61 0.66 -3.46 -12.02
C PRO A 61 1.86 -4.24 -12.57
N ALA A 62 1.63 -5.35 -13.28
CA ALA A 62 2.72 -6.10 -13.88
C ALA A 62 3.46 -5.29 -14.95
N LEU A 63 2.74 -4.50 -15.76
CA LEU A 63 3.33 -3.61 -16.77
C LEU A 63 4.21 -2.56 -16.11
N ILE A 64 3.73 -1.90 -15.06
CA ILE A 64 4.47 -0.87 -14.32
C ILE A 64 5.74 -1.45 -13.70
N VAL A 65 5.62 -2.56 -12.96
CA VAL A 65 6.75 -3.20 -12.27
C VAL A 65 7.84 -3.65 -13.26
N VAL A 66 7.45 -4.35 -14.32
CA VAL A 66 8.41 -4.81 -15.35
C VAL A 66 9.02 -3.63 -16.09
N GLY A 67 8.19 -2.62 -16.39
CA GLY A 67 8.63 -1.40 -17.06
C GLY A 67 9.67 -0.62 -16.26
N GLN A 68 9.43 -0.41 -14.96
CA GLN A 68 10.39 0.23 -14.05
C GLN A 68 11.74 -0.51 -14.08
N VAL A 69 11.71 -1.84 -13.94
CA VAL A 69 12.91 -2.67 -13.96
C VAL A 69 13.68 -2.50 -15.25
N LEU A 70 13.04 -2.70 -16.41
CA LEU A 70 13.73 -2.63 -17.70
C LEU A 70 14.22 -1.25 -18.03
N LYS A 71 13.46 -0.22 -17.69
CA LYS A 71 13.89 1.17 -17.87
C LYS A 71 15.12 1.48 -17.04
N ALA A 72 15.14 1.09 -15.76
CA ALA A 72 16.29 1.28 -14.90
C ALA A 72 17.53 0.58 -15.46
N LEU A 73 17.40 -0.70 -15.86
CA LEU A 73 18.53 -1.47 -16.42
C LEU A 73 19.04 -0.90 -17.75
N LYS A 74 18.17 -0.37 -18.60
CA LYS A 74 18.54 0.25 -19.88
C LYS A 74 19.02 1.70 -19.76
N SER A 75 18.94 2.30 -18.57
CA SER A 75 19.35 3.70 -18.36
C SER A 75 20.85 3.95 -18.46
N GLY A 76 21.68 2.90 -18.45
CA GLY A 76 23.15 3.01 -18.37
C GLY A 76 23.69 3.41 -16.99
N LYS A 77 22.81 3.60 -15.99
CA LYS A 77 23.21 4.02 -14.61
C LYS A 77 23.74 2.87 -13.76
N TYR A 78 23.47 1.62 -14.15
CA TYR A 78 23.77 0.43 -13.35
C TYR A 78 24.69 -0.52 -14.12
N ASP A 79 25.67 -1.07 -13.42
CA ASP A 79 26.52 -2.15 -13.93
C ASP A 79 25.66 -3.43 -13.98
N LEU A 80 25.34 -3.88 -15.19
CA LEU A 80 24.45 -5.03 -15.40
C LEU A 80 25.02 -6.34 -14.84
N ASP A 81 26.34 -6.45 -14.74
CA ASP A 81 27.03 -7.63 -14.19
C ASP A 81 27.04 -7.64 -12.65
N LYS A 82 26.71 -6.49 -12.03
CA LYS A 82 26.61 -6.32 -10.58
C LYS A 82 25.24 -5.81 -10.13
N THR A 83 24.20 -6.13 -10.89
CA THR A 83 22.82 -5.73 -10.58
C THR A 83 21.95 -6.97 -10.42
N ALA A 84 21.02 -6.89 -9.47
CA ALA A 84 19.94 -7.86 -9.28
C ALA A 84 18.62 -7.12 -9.07
N VAL A 85 17.50 -7.79 -9.30
CA VAL A 85 16.15 -7.24 -9.09
C VAL A 85 15.52 -7.89 -7.88
N LEU A 86 14.89 -7.10 -7.02
CA LEU A 86 14.10 -7.57 -5.88
C LEU A 86 12.61 -7.40 -6.19
N ILE A 87 11.82 -8.45 -5.97
CA ILE A 87 10.35 -8.41 -6.12
C ILE A 87 9.68 -9.22 -5.03
N THR A 88 8.53 -8.78 -4.56
CA THR A 88 7.66 -9.57 -3.68
C THR A 88 6.91 -10.63 -4.47
N GLN A 89 6.65 -11.78 -3.84
CA GLN A 89 5.89 -12.88 -4.44
C GLN A 89 4.86 -13.38 -3.42
N THR A 90 3.59 -13.15 -3.71
CA THR A 90 2.50 -13.38 -2.75
C THR A 90 2.18 -14.85 -2.52
N GLY A 91 2.35 -15.71 -3.53
CA GLY A 91 2.06 -17.15 -3.44
C GLY A 91 0.56 -17.51 -3.51
N GLY A 92 -0.31 -16.54 -3.77
CA GLY A 92 -1.76 -16.76 -3.94
C GLY A 92 -2.19 -16.96 -5.38
N GLY A 93 -3.50 -17.02 -5.62
CA GLY A 93 -4.11 -17.16 -6.95
C GLY A 93 -4.09 -15.90 -7.81
N CYS A 94 -3.48 -14.80 -7.35
CA CYS A 94 -3.32 -13.57 -8.09
C CYS A 94 -2.10 -13.61 -9.03
N ARG A 95 -2.15 -12.86 -10.13
CA ARG A 95 -1.00 -12.72 -11.08
C ARG A 95 0.26 -12.15 -10.42
N ALA A 96 0.15 -11.40 -9.31
CA ALA A 96 1.29 -10.91 -8.53
C ALA A 96 2.26 -12.04 -8.11
N THR A 97 1.78 -13.25 -7.93
CA THR A 97 2.62 -14.43 -7.68
C THR A 97 3.59 -14.70 -8.85
N ASN A 98 3.24 -14.33 -10.07
CA ASN A 98 4.04 -14.59 -11.28
C ASN A 98 4.75 -13.35 -11.84
N TYR A 99 4.77 -12.21 -11.15
CA TYR A 99 5.55 -11.04 -11.61
C TYR A 99 7.02 -11.38 -11.80
N ILE A 100 7.57 -12.24 -10.95
CA ILE A 100 8.95 -12.74 -11.11
C ILE A 100 9.17 -13.46 -12.46
N GLY A 101 8.18 -14.24 -12.91
CA GLY A 101 8.21 -14.89 -14.22
C GLY A 101 8.15 -13.89 -15.37
N PHE A 102 7.32 -12.85 -15.26
CA PHE A 102 7.24 -11.77 -16.23
C PHE A 102 8.56 -10.98 -16.33
N ILE A 103 9.16 -10.63 -15.19
CA ILE A 103 10.46 -9.96 -15.15
C ILE A 103 11.53 -10.82 -15.82
N ARG A 104 11.62 -12.11 -15.48
CA ARG A 104 12.60 -13.03 -16.10
C ARG A 104 12.41 -13.17 -17.61
N LYS A 105 11.18 -13.31 -18.08
CA LYS A 105 10.86 -13.34 -19.50
C LYS A 105 11.24 -12.04 -20.19
N ALA A 106 10.94 -10.91 -19.58
CA ALA A 106 11.28 -9.60 -20.11
C ALA A 106 12.79 -9.36 -20.17
N LEU A 107 13.53 -9.76 -19.13
CA LEU A 107 14.99 -9.74 -19.11
C LEU A 107 15.59 -10.59 -20.24
N LYS A 108 15.09 -11.82 -20.44
CA LYS A 108 15.53 -12.69 -21.54
C LYS A 108 15.27 -12.03 -22.89
N ASN A 109 14.08 -11.49 -23.12
CA ASN A 109 13.73 -10.80 -24.36
C ASN A 109 14.56 -9.53 -24.61
N ALA A 110 15.10 -8.93 -23.52
CA ALA A 110 15.96 -7.77 -23.59
C ALA A 110 17.46 -8.10 -23.67
N GLY A 111 17.84 -9.40 -23.72
CA GLY A 111 19.25 -9.83 -23.73
C GLY A 111 19.98 -9.65 -22.39
N MET A 112 19.24 -9.69 -21.27
CA MET A 112 19.74 -9.43 -19.90
C MET A 112 19.43 -10.61 -18.96
N GLU A 113 19.34 -11.83 -19.46
CA GLU A 113 18.93 -13.03 -18.68
C GLU A 113 19.89 -13.40 -17.55
N GLN A 114 21.15 -12.87 -17.60
CA GLN A 114 22.16 -13.04 -16.55
C GLN A 114 21.78 -12.34 -15.24
N ILE A 115 20.90 -11.34 -15.27
CA ILE A 115 20.52 -10.54 -14.10
C ILE A 115 19.66 -11.39 -13.15
N PRO A 116 20.11 -11.60 -11.88
CA PRO A 116 19.33 -12.35 -10.91
C PRO A 116 18.05 -11.62 -10.51
N VAL A 117 16.94 -12.35 -10.42
CA VAL A 117 15.68 -11.85 -9.83
C VAL A 117 15.44 -12.54 -8.51
N VAL A 118 15.39 -11.77 -7.44
CA VAL A 118 15.24 -12.21 -6.05
C VAL A 118 13.78 -12.13 -5.65
N SER A 119 13.22 -13.25 -5.26
CA SER A 119 11.86 -13.32 -4.72
C SER A 119 11.84 -13.13 -3.21
N VAL A 120 11.04 -12.18 -2.75
CA VAL A 120 10.68 -12.00 -1.35
C VAL A 120 9.32 -12.67 -1.12
N SER A 121 9.31 -13.83 -0.51
CA SER A 121 8.08 -14.59 -0.26
C SER A 121 8.04 -15.14 1.15
N ALA A 122 6.93 -14.93 1.85
CA ALA A 122 6.66 -15.53 3.16
C ALA A 122 6.50 -17.06 3.08
N GLN A 123 6.11 -17.58 1.91
CA GLN A 123 5.93 -19.02 1.66
C GLN A 123 7.21 -19.74 1.23
N GLY A 124 8.32 -19.01 1.06
CA GLY A 124 9.60 -19.60 0.66
C GLY A 124 9.58 -20.26 -0.74
N LEU A 125 8.85 -19.65 -1.67
CA LEU A 125 8.66 -20.20 -3.04
C LEU A 125 9.96 -20.36 -3.82
N GLU A 126 10.97 -19.55 -3.52
CA GLU A 126 12.28 -19.64 -4.14
C GLU A 126 13.42 -19.56 -3.12
N LYS A 127 14.52 -20.24 -3.44
CA LYS A 127 15.74 -20.24 -2.59
C LYS A 127 16.77 -19.30 -3.18
N ASN A 128 17.07 -18.22 -2.45
CA ASN A 128 18.14 -17.27 -2.75
C ASN A 128 19.15 -17.24 -1.58
N PRO A 129 20.27 -17.92 -1.65
CA PRO A 129 21.24 -18.04 -0.53
C PRO A 129 21.77 -16.69 -0.03
N GLY A 130 21.82 -15.68 -0.91
CA GLY A 130 22.22 -14.30 -0.58
C GLY A 130 21.13 -13.48 0.09
N PHE A 131 19.85 -13.86 -0.08
CA PHE A 131 18.73 -13.16 0.53
C PHE A 131 18.07 -14.05 1.60
N LYS A 132 18.45 -13.84 2.84
CA LYS A 132 17.92 -14.57 3.99
C LYS A 132 17.32 -13.63 5.00
N TYR A 133 16.13 -13.97 5.46
CA TYR A 133 15.51 -13.30 6.59
C TYR A 133 16.24 -13.63 7.88
N ASN A 134 16.43 -12.64 8.72
CA ASN A 134 16.87 -12.81 10.10
C ASN A 134 16.04 -11.89 11.02
N PRO A 135 16.00 -12.16 12.34
CA PRO A 135 15.18 -11.37 13.27
C PRO A 135 15.48 -9.86 13.24
N ALA A 136 16.73 -9.46 13.05
CA ALA A 136 17.11 -8.05 12.98
C ALA A 136 16.54 -7.36 11.71
N MET A 137 16.56 -8.05 10.57
CA MET A 137 15.96 -7.56 9.32
C MET A 137 14.44 -7.46 9.46
N LEU A 138 13.79 -8.49 10.01
CA LEU A 138 12.34 -8.47 10.23
C LEU A 138 11.92 -7.33 11.15
N ASN A 139 12.66 -7.11 12.27
CA ASN A 139 12.45 -5.98 13.17
C ASN A 139 12.50 -4.63 12.41
N ARG A 140 13.52 -4.43 11.55
CA ARG A 140 13.64 -3.20 10.73
C ARG A 140 12.49 -3.05 9.76
N MET A 141 12.15 -4.13 9.06
CA MET A 141 11.10 -4.10 8.03
C MET A 141 9.73 -3.77 8.62
N VAL A 142 9.37 -4.37 9.76
CA VAL A 142 8.08 -4.08 10.40
C VAL A 142 8.05 -2.65 10.95
N GLN A 143 9.13 -2.16 11.58
CA GLN A 143 9.21 -0.76 12.00
C GLN A 143 9.07 0.19 10.81
N ALA A 144 9.72 -0.11 9.66
CA ALA A 144 9.65 0.71 8.45
C ALA A 144 8.21 0.79 7.90
N LEU A 145 7.49 -0.33 7.88
CA LEU A 145 6.09 -0.36 7.44
C LEU A 145 5.18 0.46 8.36
N VAL A 146 5.34 0.32 9.70
CA VAL A 146 4.54 1.12 10.65
C VAL A 146 4.86 2.61 10.55
N TYR A 147 6.13 3.00 10.33
CA TYR A 147 6.46 4.40 10.05
C TYR A 147 5.74 4.91 8.81
N GLY A 148 5.73 4.13 7.72
CA GLY A 148 5.05 4.51 6.48
C GLY A 148 3.54 4.67 6.69
N ASP A 149 2.89 3.73 7.37
CA ASP A 149 1.46 3.81 7.71
C ASP A 149 1.16 5.04 8.56
N LEU A 150 1.96 5.31 9.59
CA LEU A 150 1.80 6.50 10.43
C LEU A 150 1.97 7.78 9.63
N PHE A 151 3.05 7.89 8.84
CA PHE A 151 3.29 9.08 8.00
C PHE A 151 2.13 9.33 7.04
N MET A 152 1.62 8.29 6.40
CA MET A 152 0.49 8.41 5.49
C MET A 152 -0.76 8.94 6.22
N ARG A 153 -1.09 8.39 7.40
CA ARG A 153 -2.23 8.83 8.20
C ARG A 153 -2.12 10.28 8.64
N VAL A 154 -0.99 10.66 9.25
CA VAL A 154 -0.86 12.01 9.80
C VAL A 154 -0.69 13.06 8.70
N LEU A 155 0.02 12.76 7.62
CA LEU A 155 0.24 13.67 6.50
C LEU A 155 -1.06 13.96 5.73
N TYR A 156 -1.78 12.91 5.31
CA TYR A 156 -2.98 13.08 4.49
C TYR A 156 -4.15 13.70 5.29
N ARG A 157 -4.14 13.54 6.62
CA ARG A 157 -5.10 14.18 7.51
C ARG A 157 -4.78 15.65 7.81
N THR A 158 -3.52 16.09 7.73
CA THR A 158 -3.11 17.46 8.08
C THR A 158 -2.87 18.36 6.89
N ARG A 159 -2.21 17.85 5.84
CA ARG A 159 -1.82 18.63 4.66
C ARG A 159 -2.97 19.39 3.99
N PRO A 160 -4.18 18.83 3.81
CA PRO A 160 -5.29 19.56 3.19
C PRO A 160 -5.79 20.76 4.01
N TYR A 161 -5.47 20.82 5.29
CA TYR A 161 -5.94 21.82 6.25
C TYR A 161 -4.86 22.75 6.77
N GLU A 162 -3.58 22.55 6.38
CA GLU A 162 -2.46 23.34 6.90
C GLU A 162 -2.68 24.85 6.70
N LYS A 163 -2.42 25.63 7.77
CA LYS A 163 -2.54 27.09 7.74
C LYS A 163 -1.35 27.72 7.01
N VAL A 164 -0.18 27.13 7.18
CA VAL A 164 1.05 27.52 6.49
C VAL A 164 1.33 26.49 5.39
N PRO A 165 1.17 26.84 4.10
CA PRO A 165 1.39 25.91 3.01
C PRO A 165 2.76 25.23 3.04
N GLY A 166 2.80 23.91 2.96
CA GLY A 166 4.02 23.11 2.97
C GLY A 166 4.50 22.70 4.37
N SER A 167 3.87 23.18 5.47
CA SER A 167 4.30 22.85 6.83
C SER A 167 4.17 21.36 7.16
N ALA A 168 3.10 20.72 6.68
CA ALA A 168 2.89 19.29 6.87
C ALA A 168 3.92 18.45 6.12
N ASN A 169 4.24 18.83 4.87
CA ASN A 169 5.30 18.17 4.10
C ASN A 169 6.68 18.36 4.75
N ALA A 170 7.02 19.57 5.21
CA ALA A 170 8.29 19.83 5.88
C ALA A 170 8.43 19.00 7.17
N LEU A 171 7.34 18.82 7.92
CA LEU A 171 7.33 17.98 9.11
C LEU A 171 7.47 16.50 8.77
N TYR A 172 6.79 16.04 7.71
CA TYR A 172 6.97 14.68 7.18
C TYR A 172 8.43 14.43 6.81
N GLU A 173 9.05 15.29 6.01
CA GLU A 173 10.45 15.13 5.58
C GLU A 173 11.42 15.08 6.77
N LYS A 174 11.23 15.94 7.77
CA LYS A 174 12.02 15.92 9.02
C LYS A 174 11.98 14.53 9.67
N TRP A 175 10.77 13.98 9.84
CA TRP A 175 10.60 12.71 10.53
C TRP A 175 10.97 11.51 9.67
N ASN A 176 10.74 11.57 8.36
CA ASN A 176 11.16 10.55 7.41
C ASN A 176 12.69 10.39 7.40
N GLU A 177 13.43 11.50 7.33
CA GLU A 177 14.90 11.48 7.43
C GLU A 177 15.38 10.92 8.77
N LYS A 178 14.70 11.27 9.88
CA LYS A 178 15.02 10.70 11.19
C LYS A 178 14.73 9.21 11.24
N ALA A 179 13.59 8.75 10.74
CA ALA A 179 13.22 7.34 10.70
C ALA A 179 14.23 6.53 9.87
N LYS A 180 14.63 7.02 8.69
CA LYS A 180 15.68 6.39 7.85
C LYS A 180 17.01 6.24 8.58
N LYS A 181 17.42 7.21 9.39
CA LYS A 181 18.64 7.13 10.22
C LYS A 181 18.51 6.15 11.38
N ASP A 182 17.39 6.20 12.09
CA ASP A 182 17.17 5.39 13.29
C ASP A 182 16.94 3.91 12.97
N ILE A 183 16.42 3.59 11.78
CA ILE A 183 16.18 2.21 11.33
C ILE A 183 17.48 1.39 11.21
N TYR A 184 18.64 2.02 11.06
CA TYR A 184 19.93 1.31 11.06
C TYR A 184 20.18 0.60 12.38
N LYS A 185 19.84 1.22 13.51
CA LYS A 185 19.95 0.63 14.85
C LYS A 185 18.67 -0.11 15.25
N ALA A 186 17.53 0.35 14.75
CA ALA A 186 16.18 -0.17 14.97
C ALA A 186 15.89 -0.50 16.46
N LYS A 187 16.33 0.38 17.37
CA LYS A 187 16.07 0.24 18.81
C LYS A 187 14.60 0.47 19.09
N LEU A 188 13.96 -0.47 19.76
CA LEU A 188 12.52 -0.42 20.03
C LEU A 188 12.13 0.78 20.92
N SER A 189 12.99 1.21 21.85
CA SER A 189 12.76 2.43 22.65
C SER A 189 12.70 3.68 21.80
N THR A 190 13.68 3.90 20.92
CA THR A 190 13.74 5.04 19.99
C THR A 190 12.55 5.02 19.02
N TYR A 191 12.22 3.83 18.51
CA TYR A 191 11.05 3.65 17.65
C TYR A 191 9.75 4.11 18.34
N LYS A 192 9.48 3.63 19.56
CA LYS A 192 8.30 3.99 20.35
C LYS A 192 8.24 5.49 20.67
N GLU A 193 9.38 6.08 20.96
CA GLU A 193 9.50 7.53 21.21
C GLU A 193 9.21 8.33 19.95
N ASN A 194 9.81 7.96 18.82
CA ASN A 194 9.57 8.62 17.54
C ASN A 194 8.09 8.58 17.14
N ILE A 195 7.44 7.41 17.23
CA ILE A 195 6.00 7.26 16.94
C ILE A 195 5.16 8.26 17.73
N ARG A 196 5.40 8.37 19.05
CA ARG A 196 4.66 9.32 19.91
C ARG A 196 4.93 10.78 19.53
N ASN A 197 6.18 11.10 19.24
CA ASN A 197 6.57 12.46 18.88
C ASN A 197 6.04 12.86 17.50
N ILE A 198 5.99 11.96 16.53
CA ILE A 198 5.37 12.18 15.22
C ILE A 198 3.91 12.59 15.41
N VAL A 199 3.12 11.79 16.11
CA VAL A 199 1.70 12.09 16.34
C VAL A 199 1.55 13.42 17.04
N LYS A 200 2.34 13.68 18.12
CA LYS A 200 2.30 14.92 18.86
C LYS A 200 2.60 16.13 17.98
N GLU A 201 3.70 16.13 17.25
CA GLU A 201 4.09 17.28 16.42
C GLU A 201 3.09 17.53 15.28
N PHE A 202 2.49 16.49 14.70
CA PHE A 202 1.41 16.65 13.72
C PHE A 202 0.10 17.15 14.36
N ASP A 203 -0.20 16.79 15.61
CA ASP A 203 -1.32 17.35 16.36
C ASP A 203 -1.13 18.85 16.66
N GLU A 204 0.10 19.30 16.87
CA GLU A 204 0.46 20.68 17.16
C GLU A 204 0.49 21.59 15.91
N LEU A 205 0.42 21.02 14.69
CA LEU A 205 0.36 21.83 13.46
C LEU A 205 -0.88 22.72 13.45
N GLU A 206 -0.69 24.00 13.13
CA GLU A 206 -1.79 24.92 12.94
C GLU A 206 -2.58 24.58 11.67
N LEU A 207 -3.86 24.33 11.83
CA LEU A 207 -4.79 24.02 10.76
C LEU A 207 -5.87 25.10 10.63
N THR A 208 -6.45 25.16 9.44
CA THR A 208 -7.64 25.98 9.17
C THR A 208 -8.89 25.25 9.68
N ASP A 209 -9.95 26.01 9.96
CA ASP A 209 -11.25 25.47 10.43
C ASP A 209 -12.16 25.00 9.28
N VAL A 210 -11.62 24.90 8.06
CA VAL A 210 -12.39 24.46 6.90
C VAL A 210 -12.73 22.98 7.03
N VAL A 211 -13.99 22.63 6.76
CA VAL A 211 -14.42 21.23 6.69
C VAL A 211 -14.40 20.78 5.22
N LYS A 212 -13.71 19.68 4.94
CA LYS A 212 -13.62 19.10 3.61
C LYS A 212 -14.27 17.72 3.56
N PRO A 213 -14.85 17.31 2.41
CA PRO A 213 -15.33 15.94 2.27
C PRO A 213 -14.16 14.97 2.38
N ARG A 214 -14.32 13.95 3.23
CA ARG A 214 -13.36 12.85 3.37
C ARG A 214 -13.64 11.78 2.32
N VAL A 215 -12.60 11.34 1.63
CA VAL A 215 -12.68 10.36 0.54
C VAL A 215 -11.73 9.20 0.79
N GLY A 216 -12.28 8.02 0.99
CA GLY A 216 -11.52 6.79 1.11
C GLY A 216 -10.92 6.37 -0.24
N VAL A 217 -9.67 5.92 -0.25
CA VAL A 217 -9.00 5.34 -1.42
C VAL A 217 -8.67 3.89 -1.11
N VAL A 218 -9.37 2.97 -1.76
CA VAL A 218 -9.19 1.51 -1.64
C VAL A 218 -8.93 0.91 -3.01
N GLY A 219 -8.54 -0.36 -3.08
CA GLY A 219 -8.37 -1.05 -4.36
C GLY A 219 -7.21 -2.02 -4.40
N GLU A 220 -6.69 -2.29 -5.59
CA GLU A 220 -5.52 -3.14 -5.79
C GLU A 220 -4.29 -2.48 -5.16
N ILE A 221 -3.50 -3.27 -4.46
CA ILE A 221 -2.44 -2.78 -3.56
C ILE A 221 -1.42 -1.85 -4.24
N LEU A 222 -0.95 -2.14 -5.45
CA LEU A 222 -0.03 -1.25 -6.16
C LEU A 222 -0.77 -0.01 -6.65
N VAL A 223 -1.93 -0.17 -7.29
CA VAL A 223 -2.71 0.94 -7.83
C VAL A 223 -3.18 1.88 -6.71
N LYS A 224 -3.49 1.36 -5.52
CA LYS A 224 -3.89 2.19 -4.37
C LYS A 224 -2.79 3.15 -3.90
N TYR A 225 -1.53 2.71 -3.88
CA TYR A 225 -0.44 3.48 -3.26
C TYR A 225 0.54 4.13 -4.24
N HIS A 226 0.59 3.65 -5.49
CA HIS A 226 1.60 4.10 -6.45
C HIS A 226 1.08 5.28 -7.30
N PRO A 227 1.67 6.48 -7.20
CA PRO A 227 1.14 7.68 -7.89
C PRO A 227 1.04 7.53 -9.41
N LEU A 228 2.03 6.91 -10.06
CA LEU A 228 1.97 6.63 -11.49
C LEU A 228 0.82 5.68 -11.87
N ALA A 229 0.48 4.73 -10.99
CA ALA A 229 -0.54 3.73 -11.27
C ALA A 229 -1.97 4.27 -11.12
N ASN A 230 -2.16 5.36 -10.38
CA ASN A 230 -3.47 5.94 -10.07
C ASN A 230 -3.60 7.42 -10.43
N ASN A 231 -2.67 7.96 -11.25
CA ASN A 231 -2.65 9.35 -11.67
C ASN A 231 -2.67 10.33 -10.49
N ASP A 232 -1.86 10.05 -9.46
CA ASP A 232 -1.74 10.83 -8.23
C ASP A 232 -3.10 11.12 -7.58
N ILE A 233 -3.87 10.06 -7.32
CA ILE A 233 -5.24 10.16 -6.77
C ILE A 233 -5.31 10.98 -5.48
N VAL A 234 -4.33 10.85 -4.58
CA VAL A 234 -4.31 11.61 -3.32
C VAL A 234 -4.14 13.10 -3.61
N GLY A 235 -3.14 13.47 -4.40
CA GLY A 235 -2.93 14.86 -4.81
C GLY A 235 -4.11 15.40 -5.62
N LEU A 236 -4.76 14.57 -6.45
CA LEU A 236 -5.97 14.95 -7.16
C LEU A 236 -7.11 15.30 -6.19
N LEU A 237 -7.39 14.44 -5.21
CA LEU A 237 -8.45 14.67 -4.22
C LEU A 237 -8.18 15.95 -3.42
N GLU A 238 -6.94 16.21 -3.02
CA GLU A 238 -6.56 17.41 -2.30
C GLU A 238 -6.71 18.68 -3.16
N ARG A 239 -6.29 18.65 -4.44
CA ARG A 239 -6.48 19.75 -5.40
C ARG A 239 -7.95 20.06 -5.68
N GLU A 240 -8.81 19.04 -5.64
CA GLU A 240 -10.26 19.18 -5.79
C GLU A 240 -10.96 19.51 -4.45
N GLY A 241 -10.22 19.81 -3.39
CA GLY A 241 -10.73 20.29 -2.10
C GLY A 241 -11.21 19.21 -1.14
N ALA A 242 -10.80 17.96 -1.30
CA ALA A 242 -11.14 16.85 -0.42
C ALA A 242 -9.96 16.45 0.48
N GLU A 243 -10.24 15.63 1.51
CA GLU A 243 -9.25 14.91 2.32
C GLU A 243 -9.20 13.46 1.87
N ALA A 244 -8.03 12.96 1.50
CA ALA A 244 -7.83 11.55 1.18
C ALA A 244 -7.63 10.72 2.45
N VAL A 245 -8.34 9.59 2.55
CA VAL A 245 -8.19 8.59 3.62
C VAL A 245 -7.78 7.27 3.00
N VAL A 246 -6.54 6.86 3.24
CA VAL A 246 -5.97 5.64 2.64
C VAL A 246 -5.70 4.63 3.75
N PRO A 247 -6.28 3.42 3.69
CA PRO A 247 -6.00 2.35 4.66
C PRO A 247 -4.54 1.92 4.67
N ASP A 248 -4.08 1.41 5.82
CA ASP A 248 -2.69 1.05 6.07
C ASP A 248 -2.17 -0.09 5.19
N LEU A 249 -0.90 0.00 4.76
CA LEU A 249 -0.24 -1.04 3.99
C LEU A 249 -0.01 -2.31 4.82
N LEU A 250 0.33 -2.16 6.11
CA LEU A 250 0.55 -3.30 7.01
C LEU A 250 -0.73 -4.14 7.21
N GLY A 251 -1.92 -3.54 7.00
CA GLY A 251 -3.20 -4.25 6.98
C GLY A 251 -3.21 -5.45 6.03
N PHE A 252 -2.55 -5.33 4.87
CA PHE A 252 -2.41 -6.46 3.94
C PHE A 252 -1.52 -7.59 4.51
N GLY A 253 -0.57 -7.27 5.37
CA GLY A 253 0.22 -8.26 6.12
C GLY A 253 -0.64 -9.03 7.13
N HIS A 254 -1.49 -8.33 7.88
CA HIS A 254 -2.46 -8.95 8.78
C HIS A 254 -3.46 -9.83 8.03
N TYR A 255 -4.04 -9.30 6.94
CA TYR A 255 -4.94 -10.06 6.07
C TYR A 255 -4.30 -11.36 5.56
N SER A 256 -3.07 -11.28 5.08
CA SER A 256 -2.34 -12.45 4.55
C SER A 256 -2.15 -13.53 5.62
N ALA A 257 -1.87 -13.14 6.87
CA ALA A 257 -1.78 -14.06 8.00
C ALA A 257 -3.17 -14.57 8.40
N TYR A 258 -4.16 -13.70 8.53
CA TYR A 258 -5.51 -14.06 8.97
C TYR A 258 -6.23 -15.03 8.01
N ASN A 259 -5.86 -15.04 6.74
CA ASN A 259 -6.37 -15.99 5.76
C ASN A 259 -6.15 -17.46 6.13
N ALA A 260 -5.07 -17.79 6.84
CA ALA A 260 -4.86 -19.17 7.31
C ALA A 260 -5.86 -19.54 8.40
N VAL A 261 -6.24 -18.62 9.28
CA VAL A 261 -7.27 -18.79 10.30
C VAL A 261 -8.63 -19.06 9.64
N GLN A 262 -8.97 -18.28 8.62
CA GLN A 262 -10.23 -18.46 7.88
C GLN A 262 -10.25 -19.74 7.05
N LYS A 263 -9.11 -20.15 6.48
CA LYS A 263 -9.00 -21.45 5.80
C LYS A 263 -9.23 -22.63 6.73
N GLU A 264 -8.71 -22.59 7.94
CA GLU A 264 -9.00 -23.63 8.93
C GLU A 264 -10.49 -23.67 9.25
N LYS A 265 -11.08 -22.51 9.55
CA LYS A 265 -12.50 -22.38 9.94
C LYS A 265 -13.47 -22.89 8.86
N TYR A 266 -13.25 -22.56 7.61
CA TYR A 266 -14.24 -22.77 6.54
C TYR A 266 -13.86 -23.83 5.50
N LEU A 267 -12.55 -24.13 5.34
CA LEU A 267 -12.04 -24.96 4.25
C LEU A 267 -11.17 -26.14 4.73
N GLY A 268 -11.14 -26.40 6.04
CA GLY A 268 -10.35 -27.51 6.60
C GLY A 268 -8.84 -27.31 6.49
N GLY A 269 -8.37 -26.07 6.59
CA GLY A 269 -6.94 -25.74 6.58
C GLY A 269 -6.18 -26.34 7.77
N ALA A 270 -4.85 -26.38 7.66
CA ALA A 270 -4.00 -26.99 8.67
C ALA A 270 -3.90 -26.14 9.95
N HIS A 271 -4.22 -26.70 11.13
CA HIS A 271 -4.14 -26.04 12.44
C HIS A 271 -2.75 -25.45 12.74
N LYS A 272 -1.66 -26.09 12.30
CA LYS A 272 -0.30 -25.54 12.43
C LYS A 272 -0.11 -24.21 11.71
N ALA A 273 -0.74 -24.03 10.54
CA ALA A 273 -0.68 -22.78 9.80
C ALA A 273 -1.41 -21.66 10.56
N THR A 274 -2.56 -21.95 11.14
CA THR A 274 -3.33 -21.02 11.99
C THR A 274 -2.53 -20.60 13.22
N THR A 275 -1.90 -21.54 13.91
CA THR A 275 -1.07 -21.24 15.09
C THR A 275 0.08 -20.29 14.73
N PHE A 276 0.81 -20.58 13.63
CA PHE A 276 1.88 -19.70 13.15
C PHE A 276 1.36 -18.32 12.75
N SER A 277 0.23 -18.27 12.08
CA SER A 277 -0.43 -17.02 11.65
C SER A 277 -0.86 -16.16 12.82
N ASN A 278 -1.42 -16.75 13.88
CA ASN A 278 -1.77 -16.03 15.10
C ASN A 278 -0.53 -15.44 15.81
N ILE A 279 0.59 -16.14 15.80
CA ILE A 279 1.86 -15.61 16.31
C ILE A 279 2.32 -14.42 15.45
N ALA A 280 2.23 -14.53 14.12
CA ALA A 280 2.60 -13.46 13.21
C ALA A 280 1.71 -12.22 13.41
N ILE A 281 0.39 -12.38 13.52
CA ILE A 281 -0.57 -11.29 13.79
C ILE A 281 -0.18 -10.58 15.10
N LYS A 282 -0.01 -11.31 16.20
CA LYS A 282 0.40 -10.74 17.49
C LYS A 282 1.74 -10.01 17.43
N ALA A 283 2.67 -10.50 16.63
CA ALA A 283 3.96 -9.83 16.43
C ALA A 283 3.77 -8.49 15.69
N LEU A 284 2.95 -8.44 14.65
CA LEU A 284 2.64 -7.20 13.93
C LEU A 284 1.92 -6.20 14.85
N GLU A 285 0.91 -6.65 15.59
CA GLU A 285 0.18 -5.83 16.58
C GLU A 285 1.10 -5.24 17.65
N TYR A 286 2.09 -6.01 18.12
CA TYR A 286 3.08 -5.52 19.07
C TYR A 286 3.86 -4.31 18.55
N TYR A 287 4.20 -4.29 17.26
CA TYR A 287 4.85 -3.15 16.62
C TYR A 287 3.89 -2.00 16.33
N GLN A 288 2.63 -2.28 16.02
CA GLN A 288 1.60 -1.24 15.80
C GLN A 288 1.12 -0.59 17.10
N LYS A 289 1.17 -1.31 18.22
CA LYS A 289 0.63 -0.83 19.50
C LYS A 289 1.06 0.60 19.88
N PRO A 290 2.34 1.02 19.77
CA PRO A 290 2.73 2.40 20.06
C PRO A 290 2.05 3.44 19.16
N MET A 291 1.78 3.09 17.90
CA MET A 291 1.05 3.94 16.96
C MET A 291 -0.42 4.08 17.38
N ILE A 292 -1.08 2.97 17.64
CA ILE A 292 -2.48 2.94 18.09
C ILE A 292 -2.65 3.76 19.37
N GLU A 293 -1.82 3.50 20.40
CA GLU A 293 -1.85 4.26 21.67
C GLU A 293 -1.60 5.75 21.50
N ALA A 294 -0.79 6.17 20.52
CA ALA A 294 -0.54 7.57 20.24
C ALA A 294 -1.73 8.22 19.50
N LEU A 295 -2.29 7.53 18.50
CA LEU A 295 -3.45 7.98 17.75
C LEU A 295 -4.71 8.09 18.63
N GLU A 296 -4.94 7.13 19.55
CA GLU A 296 -6.06 7.17 20.52
C GLU A 296 -6.04 8.40 21.44
N LYS A 297 -4.85 8.93 21.71
CA LYS A 297 -4.68 10.14 22.51
C LYS A 297 -4.87 11.43 21.71
N SER A 298 -4.78 11.35 20.41
CA SER A 298 -5.01 12.45 19.49
C SER A 298 -6.52 12.71 19.34
N LYS A 299 -6.89 13.98 19.19
CA LYS A 299 -8.26 14.37 18.81
C LYS A 299 -8.43 14.48 17.29
N ARG A 300 -7.33 14.33 16.55
CA ARG A 300 -7.26 14.62 15.12
C ARG A 300 -7.22 13.36 14.25
N PHE A 301 -6.59 12.29 14.76
CA PHE A 301 -6.28 11.11 13.97
C PHE A 301 -7.10 9.89 14.39
N ASP A 302 -7.61 9.16 13.41
CA ASP A 302 -8.35 7.92 13.62
C ASP A 302 -7.37 6.74 13.75
N THR A 303 -7.73 5.74 14.55
CA THR A 303 -7.00 4.47 14.67
C THR A 303 -7.46 3.47 13.60
N PRO A 304 -6.58 2.57 13.09
CA PRO A 304 -6.98 1.47 12.24
C PRO A 304 -7.80 0.43 13.02
N ALA A 305 -8.77 -0.19 12.35
CA ALA A 305 -9.47 -1.34 12.92
C ALA A 305 -8.57 -2.58 12.94
N SER A 306 -8.82 -3.51 13.89
CA SER A 306 -8.13 -4.80 13.89
C SER A 306 -8.57 -5.66 12.71
N ILE A 307 -7.74 -6.67 12.35
CA ILE A 307 -8.06 -7.55 11.21
C ILE A 307 -9.33 -8.37 11.46
N GLU A 308 -9.60 -8.73 12.71
CA GLU A 308 -10.83 -9.41 13.10
C GLU A 308 -12.03 -8.50 12.86
N LYS A 309 -11.92 -7.21 13.24
CA LYS A 309 -12.99 -6.23 13.04
C LYS A 309 -13.27 -5.98 11.57
N LEU A 310 -12.22 -5.90 10.74
CA LEU A 310 -12.37 -5.84 9.29
C LEU A 310 -13.09 -7.08 8.73
N GLY A 311 -12.78 -8.27 9.25
CA GLY A 311 -13.48 -9.50 8.92
C GLY A 311 -14.98 -9.44 9.29
N GLU A 312 -15.30 -9.00 10.50
CA GLU A 312 -16.69 -8.80 10.95
C GLU A 312 -17.45 -7.82 10.06
N TYR A 313 -16.80 -6.76 9.59
CA TYR A 313 -17.42 -5.79 8.68
C TYR A 313 -17.61 -6.35 7.27
N ALA A 314 -16.69 -7.17 6.77
CA ALA A 314 -16.78 -7.77 5.44
C ALA A 314 -17.75 -8.94 5.34
N GLU A 315 -17.81 -9.79 6.37
CA GLU A 315 -18.56 -11.06 6.35
C GLU A 315 -20.03 -10.94 5.94
N PRO A 316 -20.79 -9.90 6.32
CA PRO A 316 -22.17 -9.71 5.87
C PRO A 316 -22.31 -9.39 4.38
N ILE A 317 -21.23 -8.92 3.72
CA ILE A 317 -21.21 -8.51 2.31
C ILE A 317 -20.60 -9.60 1.43
N VAL A 318 -19.47 -10.17 1.87
CA VAL A 318 -18.73 -11.16 1.09
C VAL A 318 -18.10 -12.20 2.01
N SER A 319 -18.12 -13.47 1.61
CA SER A 319 -17.48 -14.53 2.38
C SER A 319 -15.97 -14.31 2.54
N LEU A 320 -15.47 -14.55 3.76
CA LEU A 320 -14.03 -14.49 4.07
C LEU A 320 -13.22 -15.61 3.38
N CYS A 321 -13.87 -16.51 2.67
CA CYS A 321 -13.21 -17.46 1.75
C CYS A 321 -12.74 -16.84 0.44
N ASN A 322 -13.15 -15.60 0.11
CA ASN A 322 -12.62 -14.85 -1.05
C ASN A 322 -11.23 -14.30 -0.71
N GLN A 323 -10.19 -15.11 -0.88
CA GLN A 323 -8.82 -14.84 -0.42
C GLN A 323 -7.80 -14.64 -1.57
N THR A 324 -8.27 -14.46 -2.81
CA THR A 324 -7.40 -14.22 -3.97
C THR A 324 -7.10 -12.73 -4.09
N GLY A 325 -5.82 -12.37 -4.21
CA GLY A 325 -5.38 -10.97 -4.20
C GLY A 325 -5.73 -10.29 -2.88
N GLU A 326 -6.34 -9.12 -2.94
CA GLU A 326 -6.86 -8.39 -1.78
C GLU A 326 -8.07 -9.10 -1.13
N GLY A 327 -8.80 -9.89 -1.92
CA GLY A 327 -9.90 -10.71 -1.44
C GLY A 327 -10.91 -9.93 -0.59
N TRP A 328 -11.48 -10.58 0.43
CA TRP A 328 -12.45 -9.99 1.34
C TRP A 328 -11.94 -8.74 2.07
N PHE A 329 -10.60 -8.59 2.17
CA PHE A 329 -9.97 -7.45 2.83
C PHE A 329 -10.33 -6.12 2.16
N LEU A 330 -10.37 -6.07 0.82
CA LEU A 330 -10.80 -4.88 0.09
C LEU A 330 -12.24 -4.46 0.45
N THR A 331 -13.15 -5.44 0.57
CA THR A 331 -14.51 -5.16 1.07
C THR A 331 -14.47 -4.68 2.51
N GLY A 332 -13.64 -5.29 3.35
CA GLY A 332 -13.43 -4.89 4.75
C GLY A 332 -12.95 -3.44 4.87
N GLU A 333 -11.99 -3.01 4.07
CA GLU A 333 -11.51 -1.61 4.03
C GLU A 333 -12.64 -0.63 3.64
N MET A 334 -13.46 -0.97 2.65
CA MET A 334 -14.63 -0.13 2.30
C MET A 334 -15.60 -0.02 3.47
N MET A 335 -15.86 -1.11 4.15
CA MET A 335 -16.77 -1.15 5.29
C MET A 335 -16.22 -0.42 6.51
N GLU A 336 -14.91 -0.54 6.80
CA GLU A 336 -14.23 0.24 7.84
C GLU A 336 -14.39 1.74 7.61
N LEU A 337 -14.14 2.20 6.38
CA LEU A 337 -14.30 3.60 6.00
C LEU A 337 -15.74 4.09 6.24
N ILE A 338 -16.74 3.32 5.82
CA ILE A 338 -18.15 3.67 6.05
C ILE A 338 -18.48 3.73 7.55
N HIS A 339 -18.03 2.76 8.33
CA HIS A 339 -18.25 2.74 9.77
C HIS A 339 -17.52 3.85 10.52
N SER A 340 -16.41 4.36 9.98
CA SER A 340 -15.70 5.54 10.49
C SER A 340 -16.25 6.88 9.94
N GLY A 341 -17.38 6.87 9.23
CA GLY A 341 -18.03 8.07 8.68
C GLY A 341 -17.45 8.54 7.33
N VAL A 342 -16.53 7.80 6.72
CA VAL A 342 -15.96 8.09 5.40
C VAL A 342 -16.81 7.40 4.33
N ASN A 343 -17.93 8.02 3.97
CA ASN A 343 -18.92 7.43 3.05
C ASN A 343 -18.55 7.59 1.57
N ASN A 344 -17.64 8.49 1.23
CA ASN A 344 -17.18 8.71 -0.14
C ASN A 344 -15.95 7.85 -0.39
N ILE A 345 -15.97 6.98 -1.40
CA ILE A 345 -14.90 6.02 -1.64
C ILE A 345 -14.58 5.93 -3.13
N VAL A 346 -13.30 6.04 -3.46
CA VAL A 346 -12.75 5.67 -4.76
C VAL A 346 -12.11 4.30 -4.65
N CYS A 347 -12.66 3.32 -5.38
CA CYS A 347 -12.07 2.01 -5.52
C CYS A 347 -11.20 1.98 -6.78
N THR A 348 -9.88 2.08 -6.60
CA THR A 348 -8.88 2.08 -7.67
C THR A 348 -8.52 0.65 -8.05
N GLN A 349 -8.70 0.28 -9.30
CA GLN A 349 -8.47 -1.09 -9.72
C GLN A 349 -7.85 -1.18 -11.12
N PRO A 350 -6.99 -2.17 -11.37
CA PRO A 350 -6.55 -2.49 -12.73
C PRO A 350 -7.75 -3.01 -13.55
N PHE A 351 -7.86 -2.59 -14.81
CA PHE A 351 -8.81 -3.22 -15.71
C PHE A 351 -8.56 -4.73 -15.79
N GLY A 352 -9.63 -5.53 -15.74
CA GLY A 352 -9.53 -6.99 -15.79
C GLY A 352 -8.93 -7.66 -14.54
N CYS A 353 -8.77 -6.93 -13.44
CA CYS A 353 -8.36 -7.54 -12.15
C CYS A 353 -9.51 -8.33 -11.55
N LEU A 354 -9.46 -9.67 -11.64
CA LEU A 354 -10.54 -10.53 -11.16
C LEU A 354 -10.89 -10.31 -9.67
N PRO A 355 -9.92 -10.34 -8.71
CA PRO A 355 -10.25 -10.10 -7.31
C PRO A 355 -10.96 -8.77 -7.08
N ASN A 356 -10.45 -7.68 -7.64
CA ASN A 356 -11.04 -6.35 -7.47
C ASN A 356 -12.43 -6.24 -8.12
N HIS A 357 -12.68 -6.93 -9.24
CA HIS A 357 -14.01 -6.95 -9.85
C HIS A 357 -15.02 -7.70 -8.97
N VAL A 358 -14.62 -8.77 -8.29
CA VAL A 358 -15.51 -9.57 -7.40
C VAL A 358 -15.76 -8.83 -6.09
N VAL A 359 -14.69 -8.52 -5.34
CA VAL A 359 -14.78 -8.04 -3.95
C VAL A 359 -14.70 -6.51 -3.81
N GLY A 360 -14.38 -5.80 -4.89
CA GLY A 360 -14.43 -4.34 -4.98
C GLY A 360 -15.70 -3.89 -5.71
N LYS A 361 -15.67 -3.89 -7.04
CA LYS A 361 -16.77 -3.41 -7.89
C LYS A 361 -18.07 -4.21 -7.73
N GLY A 362 -17.96 -5.53 -7.61
CA GLY A 362 -19.11 -6.44 -7.53
C GLY A 362 -19.97 -6.25 -6.29
N VAL A 363 -19.39 -5.80 -5.18
CA VAL A 363 -20.10 -5.63 -3.90
C VAL A 363 -20.73 -4.23 -3.73
N ILE A 364 -20.41 -3.25 -4.58
CA ILE A 364 -20.85 -1.85 -4.43
C ILE A 364 -22.38 -1.75 -4.34
N LYS A 365 -23.11 -2.50 -5.16
CA LYS A 365 -24.59 -2.46 -5.14
C LYS A 365 -25.15 -2.92 -3.80
N GLU A 366 -24.59 -3.98 -3.22
CA GLU A 366 -25.02 -4.51 -1.94
C GLU A 366 -24.62 -3.57 -0.79
N ILE A 367 -23.44 -2.98 -0.83
CA ILE A 367 -23.01 -1.96 0.14
C ILE A 367 -23.98 -0.78 0.13
N ARG A 368 -24.29 -0.22 -1.03
CA ARG A 368 -25.25 0.90 -1.16
C ARG A 368 -26.67 0.55 -0.70
N ARG A 369 -27.10 -0.69 -0.90
CA ARG A 369 -28.39 -1.16 -0.42
C ARG A 369 -28.47 -1.14 1.10
N ARG A 370 -27.40 -1.48 1.79
CA ARG A 370 -27.31 -1.50 3.27
C ARG A 370 -26.97 -0.16 3.86
N TYR A 371 -26.12 0.59 3.15
CA TYR A 371 -25.59 1.90 3.55
C TYR A 371 -25.93 2.96 2.48
N PRO A 372 -27.16 3.53 2.52
CA PRO A 372 -27.63 4.44 1.44
C PRO A 372 -26.80 5.70 1.27
N LEU A 373 -26.03 6.11 2.29
CA LEU A 373 -25.12 7.25 2.21
C LEU A 373 -23.79 6.91 1.52
N ALA A 374 -23.51 5.64 1.26
CA ALA A 374 -22.27 5.21 0.62
C ALA A 374 -22.20 5.69 -0.85
N ASN A 375 -21.26 6.59 -1.10
CA ASN A 375 -20.99 7.20 -2.39
C ASN A 375 -19.68 6.61 -2.94
N ILE A 376 -19.75 5.44 -3.55
CA ILE A 376 -18.60 4.66 -4.00
C ILE A 376 -18.47 4.72 -5.52
N VAL A 377 -17.29 5.04 -6.04
CA VAL A 377 -16.96 4.95 -7.46
C VAL A 377 -15.82 3.97 -7.68
N ALA A 378 -16.00 3.02 -8.61
CA ALA A 378 -14.89 2.17 -9.07
C ALA A 378 -14.26 2.85 -10.30
N VAL A 379 -12.94 2.97 -10.27
CA VAL A 379 -12.15 3.56 -11.37
C VAL A 379 -11.16 2.52 -11.87
N ASP A 380 -11.31 2.17 -13.14
CA ASP A 380 -10.41 1.21 -13.80
C ASP A 380 -9.18 1.96 -14.34
N TYR A 381 -7.99 1.44 -14.04
CA TYR A 381 -6.70 1.93 -14.52
C TYR A 381 -6.09 0.92 -15.50
N ASP A 382 -5.64 1.43 -16.63
CA ASP A 382 -5.08 0.64 -17.74
C ASP A 382 -4.25 1.57 -18.62
N PRO A 383 -3.20 1.10 -19.30
CA PRO A 383 -2.40 1.95 -20.19
C PRO A 383 -3.20 2.67 -21.29
N GLY A 384 -4.28 2.05 -21.74
CA GLY A 384 -5.19 2.61 -22.76
C GLY A 384 -6.38 3.39 -22.19
N ALA A 385 -6.51 3.46 -20.87
CA ALA A 385 -7.65 4.15 -20.25
C ALA A 385 -7.55 5.67 -20.40
N SER A 386 -8.69 6.31 -20.66
CA SER A 386 -8.76 7.76 -20.73
C SER A 386 -8.68 8.39 -19.34
N GLU A 387 -7.59 9.09 -19.05
CA GLU A 387 -7.41 9.85 -17.81
C GLU A 387 -8.55 10.84 -17.57
N VAL A 388 -9.03 11.49 -18.65
CA VAL A 388 -10.18 12.41 -18.59
C VAL A 388 -11.46 11.72 -18.10
N ASN A 389 -11.71 10.49 -18.56
CA ASN A 389 -12.87 9.73 -18.09
C ASN A 389 -12.73 9.32 -16.62
N GLN A 390 -11.54 8.93 -16.17
CA GLN A 390 -11.24 8.63 -14.77
C GLN A 390 -11.49 9.86 -13.90
N LEU A 391 -10.93 11.01 -14.29
CA LEU A 391 -11.09 12.29 -13.62
C LEU A 391 -12.57 12.72 -13.53
N ASN A 392 -13.31 12.62 -14.62
CA ASN A 392 -14.74 12.99 -14.64
C ASN A 392 -15.58 12.13 -13.69
N ARG A 393 -15.27 10.84 -13.57
CA ARG A 393 -15.95 9.94 -12.61
C ARG A 393 -15.67 10.33 -11.17
N ILE A 394 -14.42 10.68 -10.86
CA ILE A 394 -14.01 11.13 -9.52
C ILE A 394 -14.68 12.47 -9.20
N ARG A 395 -14.67 13.44 -10.12
CA ARG A 395 -15.31 14.74 -9.93
C ARG A 395 -16.83 14.63 -9.73
N LEU A 396 -17.49 13.71 -10.44
CA LEU A 396 -18.92 13.46 -10.26
C LEU A 396 -19.21 12.92 -8.84
N MET A 397 -18.36 12.02 -8.35
CA MET A 397 -18.44 11.52 -6.96
C MET A 397 -18.21 12.65 -5.96
N LEU A 398 -17.17 13.48 -6.17
CA LEU A 398 -16.86 14.63 -5.31
C LEU A 398 -17.99 15.66 -5.28
N SER A 399 -18.63 15.95 -6.41
CA SER A 399 -19.79 16.86 -6.46
C SER A 399 -20.94 16.37 -5.57
N SER A 400 -21.14 15.06 -5.50
CA SER A 400 -22.12 14.45 -4.58
C SER A 400 -21.64 14.53 -3.13
N ALA A 401 -20.34 14.34 -2.88
CA ALA A 401 -19.74 14.42 -1.55
C ALA A 401 -19.87 15.81 -0.94
N VAL A 402 -19.60 16.86 -1.71
CA VAL A 402 -19.76 18.27 -1.27
C VAL A 402 -21.23 18.57 -0.93
N LYS A 403 -22.17 18.21 -1.82
CA LYS A 403 -23.61 18.40 -1.54
C LYS A 403 -24.08 17.68 -0.28
N ASN A 404 -23.55 16.50 0.03
CA ASN A 404 -23.91 15.78 1.23
C ASN A 404 -23.31 16.44 2.48
N LEU A 405 -22.10 16.99 2.38
CA LEU A 405 -21.45 17.72 3.47
C LEU A 405 -22.25 18.99 3.82
N ASP A 406 -22.67 19.77 2.82
CA ASP A 406 -23.47 20.99 2.98
C ASP A 406 -24.80 20.70 3.71
N LYS A 407 -25.51 19.63 3.30
CA LYS A 407 -26.75 19.21 3.96
C LYS A 407 -26.55 18.83 5.44
N THR A 408 -25.41 18.17 5.73
CA THR A 408 -25.08 17.79 7.11
C THR A 408 -24.81 19.03 7.96
N ASN A 409 -24.06 19.99 7.43
CA ASN A 409 -23.76 21.26 8.11
C ASN A 409 -25.03 22.11 8.35
N GLU A 410 -25.95 22.16 7.38
CA GLU A 410 -27.23 22.85 7.55
C GLU A 410 -28.13 22.19 8.59
N ALA A 411 -28.07 20.85 8.74
CA ALA A 411 -28.82 20.10 9.73
C ALA A 411 -28.28 20.28 11.17
N VAL A 412 -26.98 20.50 11.31
CA VAL A 412 -26.31 20.74 12.60
C VAL A 412 -26.52 22.18 13.09
N ASN A 413 -26.71 23.14 12.16
CA ASN A 413 -26.90 24.55 12.48
C ASN A 413 -28.38 24.94 12.68
N LYS A 414 -29.31 24.01 12.58
CA LYS A 414 -30.74 24.13 12.90
C LYS A 414 -31.04 23.45 14.25
#